data_b6e6317dab568bc4cb25bf27bf435d57
#
_entry.id   b6e6317dab568bc4cb25bf27bf435d57
#
_cell.length_a   1.000
_cell.length_b   1.000
_cell.length_c   1.000
_cell.angle_alpha   90.00
_cell.angle_beta   90.00
_cell.angle_gamma   90.00
#
_symmetry.space_group_name_H-M   'P 1'
#
loop_
_entity.id
_entity.type
_entity.pdbx_description
1 polymer ?
#
loop_
_entity_poly.entity_id
_entity_poly.type
_entity_poly.pdbx_seq_one_letter_code
_entity_poly.pdbx_strand_id
1 'polypeptide(L)'
;MVTHAVPVAQPNPTRNFGRFQLRQLLGKSAGTMVWLAFDPRSSTELMLSLPRLQPAGPAELEHWQRDARAAARLDHPNLAPIAEAGVQDHWPFMAVERSQGVLLGEWLAAHPNPAPTDVVRWFCDVLQGLAFAHDAGLAHRDLQFHSIVINERGAASLMALGVASEAAAQARGGIHVSNGIHGVNGSNNSNGSSGSNGRSATEGLRAQRSAATRDVLACGVLLHHALTGQPVLDQADAALAIERMTPLGRELVRLPWTTPLPIPEALRAIANRCTSAQERLRYQSARTLLGALSGWLDAQSQDGGGPLALLLDRLRTVGHLPALPGLAARVARITSQEGQRTEQIAEDVLVDMALTFELLRTLNSAQVQGTQVQGNGPVLTLRRIISLIGVNGVRQAANALRLWPGPLGPEQAAALQATLDQVRLAGHVAQALRPAGYDAQVTYLIAVLQNLGRLMLRYHFADEAGQMRDLMQPSAEVREAGATPAPGLSETAAGFAVLGVDVESLGAAVGRQWGLGDDVLHMARRLPPDAPVRKPDNDDEVLRLIASAANEVVDAAQLATASRQASALAQVAQRYGRALGINGRDVTDALHAAHETLATGKAAPASTRTGAQNSSVEAMATGHVPSDVNGAR
;
A
#
# COMPACT_ATOMS: atom_id res chain seq x y z
N MET A 1 -38.02 54.12 -25.76
CA MET A 1 -37.24 52.92 -26.14
C MET A 1 -35.82 53.39 -26.40
N VAL A 2 -34.95 53.20 -25.44
CA VAL A 2 -33.50 53.47 -25.55
C VAL A 2 -32.83 52.17 -25.70
N THR A 3 -32.36 51.84 -26.89
CA THR A 3 -31.59 50.66 -27.23
C THR A 3 -30.18 50.85 -26.69
N HIS A 4 -29.84 50.15 -25.57
CA HIS A 4 -28.47 50.01 -25.13
C HIS A 4 -27.74 49.04 -26.08
N ALA A 5 -26.82 49.60 -26.86
CA ALA A 5 -25.87 48.82 -27.63
C ALA A 5 -24.90 48.10 -26.66
N VAL A 6 -24.86 46.77 -26.74
CA VAL A 6 -23.88 45.94 -26.07
C VAL A 6 -22.50 46.28 -26.66
N PRO A 7 -21.49 46.62 -25.84
CA PRO A 7 -20.15 46.90 -26.38
C PRO A 7 -19.56 45.59 -26.95
N VAL A 8 -19.27 45.60 -28.23
CA VAL A 8 -18.49 44.58 -28.92
C VAL A 8 -17.10 44.57 -28.30
N ALA A 9 -16.74 43.48 -27.63
CA ALA A 9 -15.42 43.28 -27.08
C ALA A 9 -14.38 43.42 -28.21
N GLN A 10 -13.48 44.39 -28.07
CA GLN A 10 -12.37 44.55 -29.01
C GLN A 10 -11.49 43.33 -28.96
N PRO A 11 -11.07 42.75 -30.11
CA PRO A 11 -10.16 41.62 -30.12
C PRO A 11 -8.83 42.05 -29.46
N ASN A 12 -8.42 41.34 -28.41
CA ASN A 12 -7.11 41.54 -27.80
C ASN A 12 -6.03 41.52 -28.90
N PRO A 13 -5.02 42.38 -28.83
CA PRO A 13 -3.96 42.41 -29.83
C PRO A 13 -3.29 41.04 -29.89
N THR A 14 -3.37 40.39 -31.06
CA THR A 14 -2.73 39.10 -31.30
C THR A 14 -1.24 39.25 -31.08
N ARG A 15 -0.72 38.61 -30.02
CA ARG A 15 0.72 38.52 -29.77
C ARG A 15 1.27 37.41 -30.67
N ASN A 16 2.29 37.73 -31.46
CA ASN A 16 2.94 36.75 -32.31
C ASN A 16 4.23 36.24 -31.64
N PHE A 17 4.49 34.95 -31.79
CA PHE A 17 5.77 34.29 -31.45
C PHE A 17 6.27 33.62 -32.73
N GLY A 18 7.15 34.31 -33.44
CA GLY A 18 7.50 33.90 -34.79
C GLY A 18 6.26 33.84 -35.68
N ARG A 19 5.99 32.69 -36.28
CA ARG A 19 4.79 32.42 -37.07
C ARG A 19 3.52 32.15 -36.24
N PHE A 20 3.68 31.76 -34.97
CA PHE A 20 2.59 31.35 -34.11
C PHE A 20 1.81 32.56 -33.59
N GLN A 21 0.50 32.52 -33.72
CA GLN A 21 -0.41 33.52 -33.16
C GLN A 21 -0.84 33.07 -31.76
N LEU A 22 -0.31 33.71 -30.71
CA LEU A 22 -0.65 33.38 -29.31
C LEU A 22 -2.07 33.88 -29.01
N ARG A 23 -2.98 32.96 -28.70
CA ARG A 23 -4.40 33.28 -28.44
C ARG A 23 -4.69 33.42 -26.95
N GLN A 24 -4.24 32.45 -26.14
CA GLN A 24 -4.57 32.39 -24.72
C GLN A 24 -3.41 31.76 -23.94
N LEU A 25 -3.14 32.32 -22.76
CA LEU A 25 -2.25 31.68 -21.80
C LEU A 25 -3.03 30.58 -21.07
N LEU A 26 -2.65 29.29 -21.27
CA LEU A 26 -3.32 28.14 -20.67
C LEU A 26 -2.78 27.81 -19.28
N GLY A 27 -1.51 28.13 -19.02
CA GLY A 27 -0.89 27.90 -17.72
C GLY A 27 0.50 28.52 -17.63
N LYS A 28 0.91 28.80 -16.40
CA LYS A 28 2.25 29.29 -16.09
C LYS A 28 2.72 28.83 -14.72
N SER A 29 3.99 28.58 -14.60
CA SER A 29 4.71 28.30 -13.36
C SER A 29 5.90 29.23 -13.21
N ALA A 30 6.72 29.01 -12.20
CA ALA A 30 8.01 29.66 -12.10
C ALA A 30 9.01 29.19 -13.18
N GLY A 31 8.82 27.98 -13.76
CA GLY A 31 9.71 27.38 -14.76
C GLY A 31 9.26 27.52 -16.19
N THR A 32 7.97 27.34 -16.43
CA THR A 32 7.41 27.21 -17.78
C THR A 32 6.11 28.01 -17.95
N MET A 33 5.70 28.19 -19.20
CA MET A 33 4.41 28.71 -19.58
C MET A 33 3.89 27.96 -20.81
N VAL A 34 2.58 27.77 -20.89
CA VAL A 34 1.90 27.12 -22.01
C VAL A 34 0.87 28.06 -22.61
N TRP A 35 0.96 28.26 -23.91
CA TRP A 35 0.05 29.08 -24.68
C TRP A 35 -0.79 28.25 -25.64
N LEU A 36 -2.05 28.55 -25.76
CA LEU A 36 -2.82 28.16 -26.93
C LEU A 36 -2.39 29.08 -28.08
N ALA A 37 -1.87 28.49 -29.14
CA ALA A 37 -1.35 29.17 -30.29
C ALA A 37 -1.99 28.62 -31.58
N PHE A 38 -2.16 29.44 -32.57
CA PHE A 38 -2.57 29.04 -33.90
C PHE A 38 -1.39 29.12 -34.85
N ASP A 39 -1.11 28.03 -35.58
CA ASP A 39 -0.13 28.02 -36.64
C ASP A 39 -0.81 28.25 -38.00
N PRO A 40 -0.61 29.42 -38.65
CA PRO A 40 -1.19 29.68 -39.96
C PRO A 40 -0.69 28.75 -41.07
N ARG A 41 0.50 28.12 -40.88
CA ARG A 41 1.11 27.23 -41.88
C ARG A 41 0.38 25.90 -41.97
N SER A 42 0.07 25.29 -40.84
CA SER A 42 -0.68 24.02 -40.75
C SER A 42 -2.19 24.24 -40.58
N SER A 43 -2.63 25.46 -40.29
CA SER A 43 -4.01 25.78 -39.92
C SER A 43 -4.51 25.03 -38.70
N THR A 44 -3.61 24.71 -37.75
CA THR A 44 -3.91 23.95 -36.54
C THR A 44 -3.70 24.77 -35.27
N GLU A 45 -4.43 24.42 -34.23
CA GLU A 45 -4.21 24.91 -32.86
C GLU A 45 -3.19 24.04 -32.14
N LEU A 46 -2.26 24.68 -31.47
CA LEU A 46 -1.16 24.05 -30.76
C LEU A 46 -1.12 24.53 -29.31
N MET A 47 -0.71 23.65 -28.42
CA MET A 47 -0.27 23.98 -27.06
C MET A 47 1.25 24.19 -27.10
N LEU A 48 1.65 25.45 -27.01
CA LEU A 48 3.04 25.88 -27.14
C LEU A 48 3.67 26.07 -25.77
N SER A 49 4.61 25.20 -25.41
CA SER A 49 5.33 25.23 -24.13
C SER A 49 6.64 25.98 -24.29
N LEU A 50 6.90 26.94 -23.41
CA LEU A 50 8.10 27.78 -23.38
C LEU A 50 8.67 27.83 -21.95
N PRO A 51 9.99 27.93 -21.75
CA PRO A 51 10.55 28.30 -20.46
C PRO A 51 10.16 29.73 -20.07
N ARG A 52 10.14 30.03 -18.79
CA ARG A 52 9.82 31.39 -18.28
C ARG A 52 10.93 32.41 -18.53
N LEU A 53 12.15 31.95 -18.61
CA LEU A 53 13.34 32.75 -18.85
C LEU A 53 14.05 32.24 -20.10
N GLN A 54 14.61 33.16 -20.87
CA GLN A 54 15.50 32.78 -21.96
C GLN A 54 16.74 32.07 -21.42
N PRO A 55 17.27 31.08 -22.14
CA PRO A 55 18.57 30.52 -21.83
C PRO A 55 19.63 31.62 -21.72
N ALA A 56 20.49 31.54 -20.69
CA ALA A 56 21.48 32.59 -20.39
C ALA A 56 22.61 32.69 -21.44
N GLY A 57 22.72 31.68 -22.30
CA GLY A 57 23.74 31.67 -23.34
C GLY A 57 23.67 30.48 -24.29
N PRO A 58 24.54 30.41 -25.28
CA PRO A 58 24.54 29.35 -26.30
C PRO A 58 24.68 27.94 -25.72
N ALA A 59 25.48 27.75 -24.68
CA ALA A 59 25.69 26.45 -24.06
C ALA A 59 24.37 25.89 -23.41
N GLU A 60 23.58 26.74 -22.74
CA GLU A 60 22.32 26.36 -22.18
C GLU A 60 21.30 26.04 -23.27
N LEU A 61 21.31 26.82 -24.35
CA LEU A 61 20.44 26.57 -25.51
C LEU A 61 20.80 25.25 -26.22
N GLU A 62 22.08 24.92 -26.36
CA GLU A 62 22.56 23.65 -26.91
C GLU A 62 22.16 22.47 -26.00
N HIS A 63 22.21 22.65 -24.68
CA HIS A 63 21.78 21.65 -23.74
C HIS A 63 20.27 21.40 -23.88
N TRP A 64 19.48 22.45 -23.94
CA TRP A 64 18.06 22.37 -24.20
C TRP A 64 17.75 21.63 -25.50
N GLN A 65 18.45 21.96 -26.60
CA GLN A 65 18.25 21.30 -27.89
C GLN A 65 18.56 19.80 -27.86
N ARG A 66 19.53 19.38 -27.04
CA ARG A 66 19.81 17.95 -26.82
C ARG A 66 18.66 17.26 -26.08
N ASP A 67 18.19 17.84 -24.98
CA ASP A 67 17.08 17.32 -24.20
C ASP A 67 15.79 17.25 -25.03
N ALA A 68 15.50 18.31 -25.80
CA ALA A 68 14.36 18.36 -26.70
C ALA A 68 14.40 17.27 -27.80
N ARG A 69 15.59 17.04 -28.40
CA ARG A 69 15.76 15.95 -29.38
C ARG A 69 15.62 14.57 -28.74
N ALA A 70 16.09 14.42 -27.52
CA ALA A 70 15.92 13.17 -26.76
C ALA A 70 14.45 12.94 -26.41
N ALA A 71 13.73 13.97 -25.93
CA ALA A 71 12.31 13.90 -25.64
C ALA A 71 11.48 13.57 -26.88
N ALA A 72 11.79 14.17 -28.03
CA ALA A 72 11.08 13.92 -29.28
C ALA A 72 11.25 12.49 -29.85
N ARG A 73 12.22 11.72 -29.33
CA ARG A 73 12.43 10.31 -29.72
C ARG A 73 11.70 9.33 -28.82
N LEU A 74 11.13 9.83 -27.71
CA LEU A 74 10.37 8.98 -26.79
C LEU A 74 8.97 8.72 -27.38
N ASP A 75 8.68 7.46 -27.59
CA ASP A 75 7.36 6.99 -28.03
C ASP A 75 6.72 6.17 -26.90
N HIS A 76 5.70 6.74 -26.26
CA HIS A 76 4.98 6.12 -25.16
C HIS A 76 3.54 6.66 -25.11
N PRO A 77 2.51 5.83 -24.88
CA PRO A 77 1.11 6.27 -24.87
C PRO A 77 0.79 7.39 -23.86
N ASN A 78 1.57 7.48 -22.79
CA ASN A 78 1.41 8.52 -21.77
C ASN A 78 2.42 9.69 -21.90
N LEU A 79 3.04 9.83 -23.06
CA LEU A 79 3.79 11.02 -23.46
C LEU A 79 3.08 11.65 -24.67
N ALA A 80 2.73 12.94 -24.59
CA ALA A 80 2.09 13.64 -25.68
C ALA A 80 3.03 13.75 -26.88
N PRO A 81 2.61 13.40 -28.09
CA PRO A 81 3.44 13.48 -29.28
C PRO A 81 3.84 14.94 -29.57
N ILE A 82 5.13 15.17 -29.74
CA ILE A 82 5.67 16.49 -30.05
C ILE A 82 5.46 16.75 -31.54
N ALA A 83 4.60 17.72 -31.88
CA ALA A 83 4.38 18.15 -33.26
C ALA A 83 5.59 18.92 -33.81
N GLU A 84 6.18 19.77 -32.97
CA GLU A 84 7.34 20.55 -33.32
C GLU A 84 8.14 20.96 -32.07
N ALA A 85 9.47 20.96 -32.18
CA ALA A 85 10.38 21.53 -31.19
C ALA A 85 11.39 22.43 -31.93
N GLY A 86 11.63 23.63 -31.43
CA GLY A 86 12.47 24.59 -32.09
C GLY A 86 12.93 25.74 -31.20
N VAL A 87 13.58 26.71 -31.83
CA VAL A 87 14.03 27.95 -31.19
C VAL A 87 13.55 29.12 -32.04
N GLN A 88 12.85 30.07 -31.41
CA GLN A 88 12.40 31.31 -32.02
C GLN A 88 12.90 32.49 -31.18
N ASP A 89 13.65 33.40 -31.78
CA ASP A 89 14.17 34.61 -31.12
C ASP A 89 14.92 34.27 -29.82
N HIS A 90 15.78 33.22 -29.84
CA HIS A 90 16.50 32.63 -28.69
C HIS A 90 15.60 31.99 -27.63
N TRP A 91 14.28 31.87 -27.86
CA TRP A 91 13.37 31.14 -26.99
C TRP A 91 13.17 29.72 -27.51
N PRO A 92 13.55 28.74 -26.73
CA PRO A 92 13.21 27.35 -27.06
C PRO A 92 11.70 27.12 -26.84
N PHE A 93 11.11 26.25 -27.67
CA PHE A 93 9.71 25.87 -27.56
C PHE A 93 9.46 24.41 -27.95
N MET A 94 8.41 23.85 -27.39
CA MET A 94 7.79 22.59 -27.82
C MET A 94 6.31 22.81 -28.08
N ALA A 95 5.79 22.23 -29.15
CA ALA A 95 4.41 22.30 -29.55
C ALA A 95 3.78 20.91 -29.56
N VAL A 96 2.58 20.81 -28.97
CA VAL A 96 1.72 19.64 -29.00
C VAL A 96 0.40 20.08 -29.62
N GLU A 97 -0.20 19.26 -30.50
CA GLU A 97 -1.47 19.60 -31.11
C GLU A 97 -2.59 19.67 -30.07
N ARG A 98 -3.46 20.69 -30.17
CA ARG A 98 -4.63 20.83 -29.30
C ARG A 98 -5.63 19.69 -29.48
N SER A 99 -5.63 19.03 -30.62
CA SER A 99 -6.41 17.83 -30.91
C SER A 99 -6.10 16.65 -29.99
N GLN A 100 -4.92 16.66 -29.31
CA GLN A 100 -4.56 15.63 -28.34
C GLN A 100 -5.38 15.69 -27.04
N GLY A 101 -6.03 16.84 -26.75
CA GLY A 101 -6.88 17.00 -25.57
C GLY A 101 -6.81 18.37 -24.92
N VAL A 102 -7.27 18.45 -23.68
CA VAL A 102 -7.24 19.64 -22.84
C VAL A 102 -6.26 19.47 -21.69
N LEU A 103 -5.72 20.59 -21.18
CA LEU A 103 -4.83 20.52 -20.01
C LEU A 103 -5.61 20.11 -18.76
N LEU A 104 -4.97 19.31 -17.88
CA LEU A 104 -5.63 18.88 -16.64
C LEU A 104 -6.10 20.05 -15.79
N GLY A 105 -5.38 21.18 -15.78
CA GLY A 105 -5.84 22.40 -15.11
C GLY A 105 -7.14 22.99 -15.68
N GLU A 106 -7.30 22.98 -17.01
CA GLU A 106 -8.54 23.40 -17.67
C GLU A 106 -9.68 22.41 -17.37
N TRP A 107 -9.36 21.11 -17.39
CA TRP A 107 -10.33 20.06 -17.11
C TRP A 107 -10.86 20.17 -15.67
N LEU A 108 -9.97 20.34 -14.67
CA LEU A 108 -10.33 20.50 -13.26
C LEU A 108 -11.13 21.79 -13.00
N ALA A 109 -10.84 22.88 -13.73
CA ALA A 109 -11.62 24.13 -13.64
C ALA A 109 -13.06 23.93 -14.16
N ALA A 110 -13.25 23.12 -15.20
CA ALA A 110 -14.56 22.80 -15.76
C ALA A 110 -15.31 21.73 -14.94
N HIS A 111 -14.60 20.84 -14.26
CA HIS A 111 -15.15 19.71 -13.49
C HIS A 111 -14.57 19.71 -12.07
N PRO A 112 -15.06 20.58 -11.17
CA PRO A 112 -14.59 20.62 -9.80
C PRO A 112 -14.95 19.31 -9.06
N ASN A 113 -14.05 18.84 -8.20
CA ASN A 113 -14.21 17.63 -7.38
C ASN A 113 -14.35 16.32 -8.20
N PRO A 114 -13.34 15.94 -8.98
CA PRO A 114 -13.33 14.65 -9.67
C PRO A 114 -13.34 13.48 -8.68
N ALA A 115 -13.85 12.32 -9.12
CA ALA A 115 -13.81 11.12 -8.30
C ALA A 115 -12.35 10.73 -7.98
N PRO A 116 -12.03 10.30 -6.74
CA PRO A 116 -10.67 9.88 -6.38
C PRO A 116 -10.10 8.79 -7.30
N THR A 117 -10.95 7.90 -7.83
CA THR A 117 -10.56 6.88 -8.80
C THR A 117 -10.09 7.45 -10.13
N ASP A 118 -10.73 8.51 -10.62
CA ASP A 118 -10.34 9.16 -11.87
C ASP A 118 -9.03 9.93 -11.69
N VAL A 119 -8.89 10.64 -10.57
CA VAL A 119 -7.63 11.29 -10.20
C VAL A 119 -6.49 10.28 -10.18
N VAL A 120 -6.67 9.15 -9.47
CA VAL A 120 -5.62 8.13 -9.39
C VAL A 120 -5.30 7.54 -10.76
N ARG A 121 -6.30 7.32 -11.62
CA ARG A 121 -6.08 6.81 -12.98
C ARG A 121 -5.21 7.75 -13.81
N TRP A 122 -5.49 9.07 -13.79
CA TRP A 122 -4.65 10.06 -14.48
C TRP A 122 -3.22 10.09 -13.94
N PHE A 123 -3.05 9.99 -12.63
CA PHE A 123 -1.71 9.98 -12.04
C PHE A 123 -0.97 8.66 -12.30
N CYS A 124 -1.65 7.53 -12.45
CA CYS A 124 -1.03 6.30 -12.95
C CYS A 124 -0.49 6.48 -14.38
N ASP A 125 -1.29 7.06 -15.27
CA ASP A 125 -0.87 7.37 -16.64
C ASP A 125 0.33 8.31 -16.66
N VAL A 126 0.27 9.42 -15.93
CA VAL A 126 1.39 10.39 -15.77
C VAL A 126 2.66 9.71 -15.28
N LEU A 127 2.55 8.84 -14.26
CA LEU A 127 3.69 8.14 -13.69
C LEU A 127 4.27 7.08 -14.62
N GLN A 128 3.47 6.47 -15.50
CA GLN A 128 3.97 5.57 -16.55
C GLN A 128 4.85 6.33 -17.55
N GLY A 129 4.35 7.46 -18.05
CA GLY A 129 5.12 8.35 -18.94
C GLY A 129 6.38 8.89 -18.27
N LEU A 130 6.28 9.29 -17.00
CA LEU A 130 7.39 9.83 -16.22
C LEU A 130 8.46 8.76 -15.94
N ALA A 131 8.05 7.54 -15.58
CA ALA A 131 8.98 6.42 -15.36
C ALA A 131 9.74 6.07 -16.64
N PHE A 132 9.05 6.04 -17.79
CA PHE A 132 9.68 5.82 -19.09
C PHE A 132 10.68 6.91 -19.46
N ALA A 133 10.35 8.19 -19.21
CA ALA A 133 11.26 9.30 -19.42
C ALA A 133 12.49 9.24 -18.50
N HIS A 134 12.31 8.92 -17.21
CA HIS A 134 13.39 8.78 -16.25
C HIS A 134 14.36 7.66 -16.62
N ASP A 135 13.86 6.52 -17.11
CA ASP A 135 14.70 5.42 -17.60
C ASP A 135 15.51 5.82 -18.84
N ALA A 136 14.94 6.67 -19.70
CA ALA A 136 15.63 7.24 -20.85
C ALA A 136 16.63 8.37 -20.49
N GLY A 137 16.75 8.69 -19.19
CA GLY A 137 17.66 9.71 -18.73
C GLY A 137 17.11 11.14 -18.78
N LEU A 138 15.81 11.32 -18.89
CA LEU A 138 15.17 12.64 -18.96
C LEU A 138 14.28 12.86 -17.75
N ALA A 139 14.41 14.03 -17.10
CA ALA A 139 13.51 14.50 -16.06
C ALA A 139 12.63 15.64 -16.60
N HIS A 140 11.42 15.78 -16.06
CA HIS A 140 10.49 16.84 -16.45
C HIS A 140 10.91 18.21 -15.89
N ARG A 141 11.37 18.25 -14.64
CA ARG A 141 11.91 19.41 -13.91
C ARG A 141 10.90 20.50 -13.54
N ASP A 142 9.73 20.53 -14.15
CA ASP A 142 8.66 21.49 -13.82
C ASP A 142 7.26 20.87 -14.07
N LEU A 143 6.97 19.76 -13.36
CA LEU A 143 5.68 19.09 -13.48
C LEU A 143 4.58 19.94 -12.84
N GLN A 144 3.55 20.26 -13.64
CA GLN A 144 2.43 21.12 -13.29
C GLN A 144 1.15 20.60 -13.94
N PHE A 145 -0.04 21.06 -13.54
CA PHE A 145 -1.29 20.69 -14.22
C PHE A 145 -1.33 21.10 -15.70
N HIS A 146 -0.61 22.16 -16.07
CA HIS A 146 -0.50 22.59 -17.47
C HIS A 146 0.54 21.80 -18.28
N SER A 147 1.19 20.81 -17.70
CA SER A 147 2.04 19.84 -18.40
C SER A 147 1.38 18.47 -18.55
N ILE A 148 0.11 18.33 -18.18
CA ILE A 148 -0.66 17.09 -18.27
C ILE A 148 -1.84 17.33 -19.20
N VAL A 149 -1.98 16.52 -20.25
CA VAL A 149 -3.06 16.56 -21.24
C VAL A 149 -4.02 15.42 -20.95
N ILE A 150 -5.32 15.71 -20.90
CA ILE A 150 -6.41 14.73 -20.82
C ILE A 150 -7.07 14.64 -22.18
N ASN A 151 -7.05 13.46 -22.79
CA ASN A 151 -7.67 13.22 -24.09
C ASN A 151 -9.18 12.95 -23.95
N GLU A 152 -9.89 12.85 -25.08
CA GLU A 152 -11.33 12.58 -25.13
C GLU A 152 -11.74 11.26 -24.47
N ARG A 153 -10.83 10.31 -24.35
CA ARG A 153 -11.06 9.00 -23.70
C ARG A 153 -10.80 9.04 -22.18
N GLY A 154 -10.40 10.21 -21.65
CA GLY A 154 -10.06 10.38 -20.24
C GLY A 154 -8.67 9.85 -19.84
N ALA A 155 -7.81 9.49 -20.80
CA ALA A 155 -6.44 9.11 -20.52
C ALA A 155 -5.53 10.33 -20.42
N ALA A 156 -4.52 10.26 -19.52
CA ALA A 156 -3.57 11.32 -19.31
C ALA A 156 -2.25 11.09 -20.05
N SER A 157 -1.63 12.16 -20.55
CA SER A 157 -0.28 12.15 -21.12
C SER A 157 0.51 13.37 -20.71
N LEU A 158 1.83 13.22 -20.58
CA LEU A 158 2.77 14.29 -20.24
C LEU A 158 3.19 15.05 -21.50
N MET A 159 3.24 16.36 -21.40
CA MET A 159 3.83 17.26 -22.40
C MET A 159 4.92 18.13 -21.77
N ALA A 160 5.64 18.86 -22.58
CA ALA A 160 6.69 19.81 -22.16
C ALA A 160 7.91 19.18 -21.48
N LEU A 161 8.16 17.89 -21.69
CA LEU A 161 9.34 17.18 -21.19
C LEU A 161 10.61 17.85 -21.73
N GLY A 162 11.51 18.30 -20.82
CA GLY A 162 12.75 18.96 -21.19
C GLY A 162 12.62 20.45 -21.56
N VAL A 163 11.45 21.08 -21.37
CA VAL A 163 11.29 22.55 -21.61
C VAL A 163 11.89 23.37 -20.47
N ALA A 164 11.76 22.91 -19.23
CA ALA A 164 12.34 23.59 -18.08
C ALA A 164 13.86 23.48 -18.05
N SER A 165 14.55 24.65 -17.93
CA SER A 165 16.00 24.72 -17.87
C SER A 165 16.53 24.14 -16.55
N GLU A 166 17.64 23.42 -16.62
CA GLU A 166 18.34 22.91 -15.43
C GLU A 166 18.89 24.04 -14.58
N ALA A 167 19.40 25.11 -15.20
CA ALA A 167 19.90 26.31 -14.52
C ALA A 167 18.79 27.02 -13.75
N ALA A 168 17.59 27.12 -14.33
CA ALA A 168 16.43 27.71 -13.65
C ALA A 168 15.92 26.83 -12.50
N ALA A 169 16.06 25.50 -12.58
CA ALA A 169 15.74 24.57 -11.52
C ALA A 169 16.79 24.62 -10.38
N GLN A 170 18.07 24.75 -10.71
CA GLN A 170 19.18 24.89 -9.76
C GLN A 170 19.21 26.24 -9.07
N ALA A 171 18.93 27.33 -9.76
CA ALA A 171 18.82 28.67 -9.17
C ALA A 171 17.72 28.76 -8.10
N ARG A 172 16.69 27.94 -8.20
CA ARG A 172 15.60 27.80 -7.21
C ARG A 172 15.94 26.86 -6.06
N GLY A 173 16.79 25.84 -6.30
CA GLY A 173 17.26 24.90 -5.28
C GLY A 173 18.58 25.31 -4.61
N GLY A 174 19.14 26.46 -4.96
CA GLY A 174 20.44 26.91 -4.51
C GLY A 174 20.45 27.50 -3.11
N ILE A 175 20.22 26.70 -2.09
CA ILE A 175 20.89 26.84 -0.81
C ILE A 175 21.88 25.68 -0.74
N HIS A 176 23.15 26.04 -0.87
CA HIS A 176 24.29 25.16 -0.66
C HIS A 176 24.07 24.32 0.60
N VAL A 177 24.02 23.01 0.46
CA VAL A 177 24.47 22.11 1.52
C VAL A 177 25.99 22.25 1.55
N SER A 178 26.45 23.30 2.22
CA SER A 178 27.85 23.36 2.67
C SER A 178 27.96 22.32 3.79
N ASN A 179 28.38 21.12 3.42
CA ASN A 179 28.96 20.19 4.38
C ASN A 179 30.14 20.89 5.05
N GLY A 180 29.90 21.40 6.26
CA GLY A 180 30.91 21.88 7.17
C GLY A 180 31.80 20.72 7.58
N ILE A 181 32.90 20.53 6.84
CA ILE A 181 34.08 19.87 7.36
C ILE A 181 35.18 20.93 7.28
N HIS A 182 35.40 21.63 8.40
CA HIS A 182 36.64 22.35 8.65
C HIS A 182 37.76 21.32 8.76
N GLY A 183 38.77 21.46 7.87
CA GLY A 183 39.96 20.63 7.91
C GLY A 183 41.05 21.15 6.98
N VAL A 184 41.79 22.15 7.45
CA VAL A 184 43.24 22.38 7.28
C VAL A 184 43.84 22.49 5.87
N ASN A 185 44.48 23.65 5.67
CA ASN A 185 45.47 24.05 4.71
C ASN A 185 46.41 22.95 4.20
N GLY A 186 46.68 22.99 2.92
CA GLY A 186 47.83 22.30 2.29
C GLY A 186 47.97 22.71 0.83
N SER A 187 48.91 23.57 0.59
CA SER A 187 49.36 24.07 -0.74
C SER A 187 49.88 22.97 -1.67
N ASN A 188 49.74 23.26 -2.95
CA ASN A 188 50.61 22.93 -4.10
C ASN A 188 50.49 21.57 -4.79
N ASN A 189 50.27 21.69 -6.03
CA ASN A 189 51.00 21.32 -7.24
C ASN A 189 50.31 20.37 -8.22
N SER A 190 50.00 20.96 -9.36
CA SER A 190 50.14 20.51 -10.76
C SER A 190 50.26 19.02 -11.10
N ASN A 191 49.53 18.70 -12.15
CA ASN A 191 49.64 17.62 -13.13
C ASN A 191 48.81 16.35 -12.91
N GLY A 192 47.84 16.16 -13.82
CA GLY A 192 47.14 14.91 -14.03
C GLY A 192 45.82 15.07 -14.79
N SER A 193 45.89 15.35 -16.08
CA SER A 193 44.74 15.45 -16.99
C SER A 193 44.17 14.09 -17.39
N SER A 194 43.60 13.33 -16.45
CA SER A 194 42.82 12.13 -16.78
C SER A 194 41.69 11.80 -15.77
N GLY A 195 41.46 12.67 -14.78
CA GLY A 195 40.43 12.48 -13.76
C GLY A 195 39.14 13.32 -13.90
N SER A 196 39.08 14.26 -14.85
CA SER A 196 37.99 15.22 -14.97
C SER A 196 36.70 14.63 -15.60
N ASN A 197 36.83 13.71 -16.56
CA ASN A 197 35.67 13.13 -17.25
C ASN A 197 34.84 12.21 -16.36
N GLY A 198 35.46 11.49 -15.42
CA GLY A 198 34.74 10.58 -14.52
C GLY A 198 33.97 11.30 -13.42
N ARG A 199 34.47 12.45 -12.94
CA ARG A 199 33.76 13.28 -11.94
C ARG A 199 32.56 13.99 -12.54
N SER A 200 32.68 14.52 -13.74
CA SER A 200 31.58 15.17 -14.47
C SER A 200 30.45 14.21 -14.80
N ALA A 201 30.74 12.96 -15.19
CA ALA A 201 29.71 11.95 -15.47
C ALA A 201 28.94 11.53 -14.21
N THR A 202 29.65 11.36 -13.08
CA THR A 202 28.99 11.01 -11.78
C THR A 202 28.16 12.15 -11.23
N GLU A 203 28.57 13.39 -11.41
CA GLU A 203 27.81 14.58 -11.03
C GLU A 203 26.55 14.72 -11.89
N GLY A 204 26.64 14.51 -13.20
CA GLY A 204 25.49 14.49 -14.10
C GLY A 204 24.44 13.43 -13.73
N LEU A 205 24.87 12.21 -13.41
CA LEU A 205 23.96 11.15 -12.95
C LEU A 205 23.28 11.46 -11.60
N ARG A 206 24.00 12.13 -10.68
CA ARG A 206 23.42 12.57 -9.41
C ARG A 206 22.38 13.67 -9.62
N ALA A 207 22.70 14.66 -10.44
CA ALA A 207 21.79 15.75 -10.78
C ALA A 207 20.51 15.21 -11.44
N GLN A 208 20.65 14.26 -12.35
CA GLN A 208 19.52 13.60 -13.00
C GLN A 208 18.64 12.82 -12.01
N ARG A 209 19.23 12.03 -11.10
CA ARG A 209 18.49 11.31 -10.06
C ARG A 209 17.75 12.27 -9.13
N SER A 210 18.40 13.37 -8.75
CA SER A 210 17.78 14.41 -7.93
C SER A 210 16.59 15.07 -8.64
N ALA A 211 16.73 15.37 -9.94
CA ALA A 211 15.64 15.91 -10.76
C ALA A 211 14.47 14.92 -10.87
N ALA A 212 14.74 13.63 -11.12
CA ALA A 212 13.72 12.59 -11.17
C ALA A 212 12.98 12.44 -9.83
N THR A 213 13.68 12.46 -8.69
CA THR A 213 13.05 12.43 -7.36
C THR A 213 12.19 13.68 -7.11
N ARG A 214 12.63 14.85 -7.59
CA ARG A 214 11.85 16.09 -7.50
C ARG A 214 10.57 16.04 -8.34
N ASP A 215 10.60 15.43 -9.52
CA ASP A 215 9.40 15.19 -10.35
C ASP A 215 8.39 14.29 -9.61
N VAL A 216 8.85 13.25 -8.92
CA VAL A 216 7.97 12.37 -8.11
C VAL A 216 7.33 13.14 -6.96
N LEU A 217 8.07 14.03 -6.29
CA LEU A 217 7.54 14.90 -5.26
C LEU A 217 6.51 15.89 -5.83
N ALA A 218 6.79 16.48 -7.00
CA ALA A 218 5.84 17.36 -7.68
C ALA A 218 4.56 16.62 -8.06
N CYS A 219 4.66 15.36 -8.53
CA CYS A 219 3.52 14.49 -8.75
C CYS A 219 2.69 14.31 -7.47
N GLY A 220 3.32 14.10 -6.32
CA GLY A 220 2.64 14.01 -5.02
C GLY A 220 1.93 15.31 -4.61
N VAL A 221 2.53 16.48 -4.85
CA VAL A 221 1.92 17.80 -4.61
C VAL A 221 0.69 18.01 -5.50
N LEU A 222 0.79 17.66 -6.78
CA LEU A 222 -0.33 17.76 -7.72
C LEU A 222 -1.45 16.76 -7.40
N LEU A 223 -1.10 15.54 -7.00
CA LEU A 223 -2.05 14.53 -6.53
C LEU A 223 -2.85 15.05 -5.31
N HIS A 224 -2.16 15.64 -4.34
CA HIS A 224 -2.81 16.27 -3.18
C HIS A 224 -3.79 17.36 -3.62
N HIS A 225 -3.36 18.26 -4.51
CA HIS A 225 -4.22 19.34 -5.03
C HIS A 225 -5.44 18.78 -5.78
N ALA A 226 -5.26 17.81 -6.67
CA ALA A 226 -6.35 17.20 -7.42
C ALA A 226 -7.38 16.48 -6.53
N LEU A 227 -6.93 15.86 -5.42
CA LEU A 227 -7.81 15.17 -4.47
C LEU A 227 -8.56 16.12 -3.53
N THR A 228 -8.00 17.29 -3.24
CA THR A 228 -8.58 18.25 -2.27
C THR A 228 -9.32 19.41 -2.93
N GLY A 229 -9.07 19.65 -4.21
CA GLY A 229 -9.53 20.84 -4.93
C GLY A 229 -8.79 22.12 -4.49
N GLN A 230 -7.78 22.01 -3.61
CA GLN A 230 -7.05 23.17 -3.08
C GLN A 230 -5.55 23.02 -3.27
N PRO A 231 -4.84 24.09 -3.66
CA PRO A 231 -3.39 24.05 -3.82
C PRO A 231 -2.70 23.83 -2.49
N VAL A 232 -1.61 23.06 -2.53
CA VAL A 232 -0.77 22.78 -1.37
C VAL A 232 -0.14 24.08 -0.87
N LEU A 233 -0.28 24.37 0.43
CA LEU A 233 0.27 25.58 1.06
C LEU A 233 -0.16 26.90 0.37
N ASP A 234 -1.38 26.92 -0.18
CA ASP A 234 -1.92 28.04 -0.98
C ASP A 234 -1.05 28.42 -2.18
N GLN A 235 -0.25 27.47 -2.70
CA GLN A 235 0.62 27.64 -3.84
C GLN A 235 0.15 26.77 -5.02
N ALA A 236 -0.37 27.42 -6.06
CA ALA A 236 -0.77 26.72 -7.29
C ALA A 236 0.41 26.13 -8.07
N ASP A 237 1.59 26.71 -7.93
CA ASP A 237 2.84 26.24 -8.51
C ASP A 237 3.49 25.16 -7.62
N ALA A 238 3.56 23.93 -8.12
CA ALA A 238 4.12 22.81 -7.39
C ALA A 238 5.59 23.02 -7.00
N ALA A 239 6.39 23.70 -7.83
CA ALA A 239 7.80 23.97 -7.53
C ALA A 239 7.93 24.92 -6.34
N LEU A 240 7.10 25.97 -6.27
CA LEU A 240 7.07 26.91 -5.14
C LEU A 240 6.52 26.27 -3.87
N ALA A 241 5.52 25.38 -3.99
CA ALA A 241 5.03 24.61 -2.85
C ALA A 241 6.14 23.72 -2.28
N ILE A 242 6.91 23.04 -3.13
CA ILE A 242 8.04 22.19 -2.71
C ILE A 242 9.13 22.99 -1.97
N GLU A 243 9.40 24.22 -2.38
CA GLU A 243 10.40 25.08 -1.70
C GLU A 243 9.98 25.45 -0.27
N ARG A 244 8.68 25.50 0.02
CA ARG A 244 8.17 25.74 1.38
C ARG A 244 8.12 24.48 2.24
N MET A 245 8.22 23.30 1.62
CA MET A 245 8.22 22.01 2.33
C MET A 245 9.59 21.70 2.92
N THR A 246 9.64 20.84 3.92
CA THR A 246 10.90 20.34 4.47
C THR A 246 11.70 19.53 3.42
N PRO A 247 13.06 19.58 3.44
CA PRO A 247 13.92 20.21 4.43
C PRO A 247 14.12 21.73 4.25
N LEU A 248 13.70 22.30 3.11
CA LEU A 248 13.95 23.71 2.78
C LEU A 248 13.02 24.65 3.59
N GLY A 249 11.75 24.28 3.72
CA GLY A 249 10.78 24.96 4.56
C GLY A 249 10.35 24.10 5.75
N ARG A 250 9.65 24.71 6.73
CA ARG A 250 9.16 24.01 7.92
C ARG A 250 7.69 23.54 7.80
N GLU A 251 7.07 23.75 6.67
CA GLU A 251 5.65 23.49 6.50
C GLU A 251 5.37 22.03 6.14
N LEU A 252 4.45 21.42 6.88
CA LEU A 252 4.03 20.04 6.67
C LEU A 252 2.84 20.00 5.73
N VAL A 253 2.90 19.12 4.72
CA VAL A 253 1.81 18.88 3.79
C VAL A 253 1.15 17.55 4.13
N ARG A 254 -0.13 17.61 4.54
CA ARG A 254 -0.97 16.44 4.74
C ARG A 254 -2.36 16.72 4.19
N LEU A 255 -3.01 15.67 3.68
CA LEU A 255 -4.40 15.76 3.25
C LEU A 255 -5.30 16.15 4.43
N PRO A 256 -6.15 17.19 4.30
CA PRO A 256 -7.10 17.56 5.33
C PRO A 256 -8.11 16.44 5.58
N TRP A 257 -8.63 16.33 6.79
CA TRP A 257 -9.63 15.31 7.14
C TRP A 257 -10.95 15.53 6.40
N THR A 258 -11.34 16.80 6.23
CA THR A 258 -12.53 17.20 5.47
C THR A 258 -12.13 17.51 4.05
N THR A 259 -12.65 16.76 3.09
CA THR A 259 -12.44 16.93 1.64
C THR A 259 -13.79 16.94 0.94
N PRO A 260 -13.91 17.57 -0.24
CA PRO A 260 -15.18 17.65 -0.98
C PRO A 260 -15.78 16.27 -1.26
N LEU A 261 -14.95 15.30 -1.62
CA LEU A 261 -15.30 13.90 -1.71
C LEU A 261 -14.51 13.08 -0.66
N PRO A 262 -15.09 12.03 -0.08
CA PRO A 262 -14.39 11.21 0.89
C PRO A 262 -13.19 10.51 0.24
N ILE A 263 -12.01 10.70 0.82
CA ILE A 263 -10.78 10.03 0.37
C ILE A 263 -10.56 8.81 1.26
N PRO A 264 -10.56 7.58 0.69
CA PRO A 264 -10.28 6.36 1.45
C PRO A 264 -8.93 6.44 2.18
N GLU A 265 -8.86 5.84 3.38
CA GLU A 265 -7.67 5.92 4.25
C GLU A 265 -6.40 5.45 3.55
N ALA A 266 -6.49 4.38 2.78
CA ALA A 266 -5.38 3.85 2.00
C ALA A 266 -4.83 4.86 0.98
N LEU A 267 -5.71 5.52 0.21
CA LEU A 267 -5.30 6.56 -0.73
C LEU A 267 -4.74 7.79 0.00
N ARG A 268 -5.33 8.15 1.15
CA ARG A 268 -4.82 9.21 2.02
C ARG A 268 -3.39 8.92 2.49
N ALA A 269 -3.12 7.67 2.87
CA ALA A 269 -1.77 7.24 3.29
C ALA A 269 -0.75 7.35 2.16
N ILE A 270 -1.12 6.93 0.94
CA ILE A 270 -0.26 7.06 -0.24
C ILE A 270 0.04 8.53 -0.54
N ALA A 271 -0.97 9.38 -0.60
CA ALA A 271 -0.80 10.80 -0.88
C ALA A 271 0.03 11.52 0.21
N ASN A 272 -0.22 11.25 1.49
CA ASN A 272 0.56 11.79 2.60
C ASN A 272 2.02 11.31 2.60
N ARG A 273 2.28 10.08 2.13
CA ARG A 273 3.65 9.57 1.95
C ARG A 273 4.38 10.31 0.83
N CYS A 274 3.72 10.65 -0.28
CA CYS A 274 4.34 11.43 -1.36
C CYS A 274 4.94 12.74 -0.84
N THR A 275 4.25 13.40 0.10
CA THR A 275 4.62 14.71 0.64
C THR A 275 5.18 14.64 2.06
N SER A 276 5.65 13.47 2.50
CA SER A 276 6.21 13.28 3.85
C SER A 276 7.33 14.30 4.15
N ALA A 277 7.38 14.80 5.38
CA ALA A 277 8.47 15.67 5.84
C ALA A 277 9.84 14.98 5.72
N GLN A 278 9.88 13.69 6.01
CA GLN A 278 11.10 12.89 5.91
C GLN A 278 11.32 12.42 4.47
N GLU A 279 12.38 12.89 3.84
CA GLU A 279 12.70 12.54 2.45
C GLU A 279 12.85 11.03 2.24
N ARG A 280 13.46 10.32 3.18
CA ARG A 280 13.62 8.85 3.12
C ARG A 280 12.30 8.07 3.09
N LEU A 281 11.21 8.65 3.60
CA LEU A 281 9.88 8.03 3.61
C LEU A 281 9.11 8.29 2.31
N ARG A 282 9.52 9.29 1.51
CA ARG A 282 8.88 9.60 0.23
C ARG A 282 9.11 8.48 -0.78
N TYR A 283 8.30 8.44 -1.81
CA TYR A 283 8.58 7.61 -2.98
C TYR A 283 9.80 8.15 -3.72
N GLN A 284 10.79 7.30 -3.95
CA GLN A 284 12.07 7.68 -4.55
C GLN A 284 12.07 7.57 -6.08
N SER A 285 11.06 6.93 -6.67
CA SER A 285 10.93 6.77 -8.11
C SER A 285 9.47 6.81 -8.56
N ALA A 286 9.24 7.18 -9.82
CA ALA A 286 7.92 7.15 -10.43
C ALA A 286 7.32 5.74 -10.40
N ARG A 287 8.13 4.69 -10.58
CA ARG A 287 7.69 3.29 -10.54
C ARG A 287 7.13 2.88 -9.18
N THR A 288 7.78 3.30 -8.09
CA THR A 288 7.31 2.95 -6.73
C THR A 288 6.02 3.64 -6.37
N LEU A 289 5.82 4.89 -6.78
CA LEU A 289 4.55 5.60 -6.61
C LEU A 289 3.46 5.02 -7.52
N LEU A 290 3.79 4.71 -8.77
CA LEU A 290 2.88 4.03 -9.69
C LEU A 290 2.38 2.69 -9.10
N GLY A 291 3.28 1.85 -8.58
CA GLY A 291 2.90 0.58 -7.96
C GLY A 291 1.92 0.74 -6.79
N ALA A 292 2.10 1.77 -5.96
CA ALA A 292 1.19 2.05 -4.86
C ALA A 292 -0.20 2.53 -5.34
N LEU A 293 -0.25 3.44 -6.31
CA LEU A 293 -1.51 3.97 -6.83
C LEU A 293 -2.27 2.95 -7.68
N SER A 294 -1.58 2.20 -8.56
CA SER A 294 -2.21 1.13 -9.34
C SER A 294 -2.73 0.03 -8.44
N GLY A 295 -1.97 -0.37 -7.41
CA GLY A 295 -2.44 -1.34 -6.45
C GLY A 295 -3.69 -0.92 -5.70
N TRP A 296 -3.78 0.35 -5.31
CA TRP A 296 -5.00 0.89 -4.72
C TRP A 296 -6.17 0.87 -5.72
N LEU A 297 -5.94 1.27 -6.96
CA LEU A 297 -6.97 1.29 -8.00
C LEU A 297 -7.50 -0.11 -8.32
N ASP A 298 -6.61 -1.09 -8.42
CA ASP A 298 -6.96 -2.49 -8.67
C ASP A 298 -7.74 -3.12 -7.51
N ALA A 299 -7.45 -2.71 -6.26
CA ALA A 299 -8.21 -3.13 -5.10
C ALA A 299 -9.65 -2.54 -5.09
N GLN A 300 -9.89 -1.42 -5.78
CA GLN A 300 -11.23 -0.87 -5.97
C GLN A 300 -11.99 -1.52 -7.12
N SER A 301 -11.30 -2.04 -8.14
CA SER A 301 -11.91 -2.81 -9.22
C SER A 301 -12.05 -4.27 -8.79
N GLN A 302 -13.27 -4.81 -8.74
CA GLN A 302 -13.54 -6.23 -8.40
C GLN A 302 -13.00 -7.22 -9.44
N ASP A 303 -12.38 -6.76 -10.50
CA ASP A 303 -11.80 -7.60 -11.55
C ASP A 303 -10.38 -8.02 -11.16
N GLY A 304 -10.21 -9.31 -10.89
CA GLY A 304 -9.08 -10.02 -10.30
C GLY A 304 -7.70 -9.92 -10.98
N GLY A 305 -7.31 -8.76 -11.48
CA GLY A 305 -5.95 -8.44 -11.95
C GLY A 305 -5.30 -7.38 -11.04
N GLY A 306 -3.96 -7.31 -10.99
CA GLY A 306 -3.25 -6.29 -10.24
C GLY A 306 -2.27 -6.85 -9.20
N PRO A 307 -1.77 -6.00 -8.26
CA PRO A 307 -0.77 -6.43 -7.28
C PRO A 307 -1.18 -7.66 -6.49
N LEU A 308 -2.46 -7.78 -6.11
CA LEU A 308 -2.97 -8.95 -5.41
C LEU A 308 -2.83 -10.23 -6.25
N ALA A 309 -3.13 -10.18 -7.55
CA ALA A 309 -2.96 -11.33 -8.44
C ALA A 309 -1.49 -11.74 -8.58
N LEU A 310 -0.58 -10.78 -8.70
CA LEU A 310 0.86 -11.03 -8.74
C LEU A 310 1.39 -11.63 -7.42
N LEU A 311 0.91 -11.13 -6.28
CA LEU A 311 1.24 -11.67 -4.98
C LEU A 311 0.74 -13.11 -4.84
N LEU A 312 -0.50 -13.40 -5.27
CA LEU A 312 -1.07 -14.75 -5.24
C LEU A 312 -0.36 -15.70 -6.20
N ASP A 313 0.08 -15.25 -7.36
CA ASP A 313 0.87 -16.06 -8.30
C ASP A 313 2.23 -16.44 -7.69
N ARG A 314 2.91 -15.48 -7.06
CA ARG A 314 4.14 -15.76 -6.29
C ARG A 314 3.90 -16.77 -5.16
N LEU A 315 2.79 -16.66 -4.44
CA LEU A 315 2.40 -17.63 -3.41
C LEU A 315 2.18 -19.04 -3.97
N ARG A 316 1.60 -19.17 -5.17
CA ARG A 316 1.41 -20.47 -5.86
C ARG A 316 2.73 -21.14 -6.21
N THR A 317 3.70 -20.36 -6.66
CA THR A 317 5.00 -20.91 -7.11
C THR A 317 5.92 -21.26 -5.95
N VAL A 318 5.89 -20.52 -4.85
CA VAL A 318 6.82 -20.69 -3.71
C VAL A 318 6.30 -21.68 -2.67
N GLY A 319 4.98 -21.95 -2.64
CA GLY A 319 4.36 -22.87 -1.66
C GLY A 319 3.94 -22.16 -0.37
N HIS A 320 3.61 -22.95 0.65
CA HIS A 320 3.07 -22.45 1.92
C HIS A 320 4.16 -22.28 2.99
N LEU A 321 3.75 -21.98 4.23
CA LEU A 321 4.66 -21.82 5.36
C LEU A 321 5.58 -23.04 5.55
N PRO A 322 6.82 -22.85 6.01
CA PRO A 322 7.74 -23.94 6.28
C PRO A 322 7.36 -24.65 7.60
N ALA A 323 7.50 -25.97 7.60
CA ALA A 323 7.28 -26.79 8.79
C ALA A 323 8.29 -26.48 9.89
N LEU A 324 7.86 -26.44 11.14
CA LEU A 324 8.77 -26.30 12.28
C LEU A 324 9.77 -27.47 12.35
N PRO A 325 10.98 -27.23 12.87
CA PRO A 325 11.97 -28.28 13.03
C PRO A 325 11.41 -29.47 13.80
N GLY A 326 11.66 -30.68 13.29
CA GLY A 326 11.22 -31.93 13.91
C GLY A 326 9.77 -32.35 13.65
N LEU A 327 9.02 -31.62 12.79
CA LEU A 327 7.63 -31.98 12.45
C LEU A 327 7.50 -33.41 11.93
N ALA A 328 8.30 -33.82 10.95
CA ALA A 328 8.23 -35.18 10.37
C ALA A 328 8.41 -36.28 11.41
N ALA A 329 9.37 -36.13 12.31
CA ALA A 329 9.60 -37.09 13.43
C ALA A 329 8.41 -37.07 14.42
N ARG A 330 7.84 -35.92 14.71
CA ARG A 330 6.66 -35.77 15.58
C ARG A 330 5.44 -36.46 14.97
N VAL A 331 5.15 -36.20 13.71
CA VAL A 331 4.04 -36.81 12.99
C VAL A 331 4.24 -38.32 12.86
N ALA A 332 5.46 -38.81 12.57
CA ALA A 332 5.75 -40.22 12.53
C ALA A 332 5.45 -40.89 13.89
N ARG A 333 5.85 -40.26 15.00
CA ARG A 333 5.58 -40.77 16.35
C ARG A 333 4.08 -40.82 16.66
N ILE A 334 3.34 -39.72 16.37
CA ILE A 334 1.90 -39.62 16.57
C ILE A 334 1.17 -40.70 15.76
N THR A 335 1.58 -40.89 14.50
CA THR A 335 0.93 -41.84 13.59
C THR A 335 1.34 -43.30 13.75
N SER A 336 2.35 -43.60 14.57
CA SER A 336 2.79 -44.98 14.87
C SER A 336 2.16 -45.57 16.14
N GLN A 337 1.50 -44.77 16.97
CA GLN A 337 0.84 -45.24 18.18
C GLN A 337 -0.58 -45.74 17.83
N GLU A 338 -0.77 -47.07 17.85
CA GLU A 338 -2.08 -47.72 17.68
C GLU A 338 -3.00 -47.30 18.84
N GLY A 339 -4.20 -46.75 18.53
CA GLY A 339 -5.22 -46.40 19.52
C GLY A 339 -5.21 -44.94 19.99
N GLN A 340 -4.42 -44.05 19.41
CA GLN A 340 -4.56 -42.61 19.70
C GLN A 340 -5.92 -42.08 19.27
N ARG A 341 -6.55 -41.27 20.15
CA ARG A 341 -7.80 -40.59 19.84
C ARG A 341 -7.55 -39.46 18.85
N THR A 342 -8.50 -39.25 17.93
CA THR A 342 -8.43 -38.19 16.93
C THR A 342 -8.22 -36.80 17.57
N GLU A 343 -8.77 -36.58 18.79
CA GLU A 343 -8.58 -35.37 19.57
C GLU A 343 -7.10 -35.10 19.90
N GLN A 344 -6.36 -36.12 20.33
CA GLN A 344 -4.95 -35.98 20.67
C GLN A 344 -4.09 -35.69 19.43
N ILE A 345 -4.40 -36.35 18.32
CA ILE A 345 -3.75 -36.07 17.04
C ILE A 345 -4.02 -34.64 16.61
N ALA A 346 -5.25 -34.14 16.76
CA ALA A 346 -5.60 -32.76 16.41
C ALA A 346 -4.88 -31.72 17.28
N GLU A 347 -4.74 -31.98 18.58
CA GLU A 347 -3.97 -31.11 19.49
C GLU A 347 -2.48 -31.05 19.12
N ASP A 348 -1.88 -32.20 18.82
CA ASP A 348 -0.50 -32.28 18.38
C ASP A 348 -0.24 -31.58 17.02
N VAL A 349 -1.22 -31.65 16.12
CA VAL A 349 -1.19 -30.96 14.81
C VAL A 349 -1.29 -29.45 14.98
N LEU A 350 -2.13 -28.94 15.90
CA LEU A 350 -2.27 -27.51 16.19
C LEU A 350 -0.96 -26.83 16.62
N VAL A 351 -0.01 -27.59 17.12
CA VAL A 351 1.32 -27.07 17.50
C VAL A 351 2.08 -26.54 16.29
N ASP A 352 1.85 -27.10 15.09
CA ASP A 352 2.50 -26.66 13.85
C ASP A 352 1.48 -26.00 12.91
N MET A 353 1.56 -24.67 12.81
CA MET A 353 0.63 -23.90 11.96
C MET A 353 0.78 -24.21 10.47
N ALA A 354 2.00 -24.54 10.01
CA ALA A 354 2.19 -24.90 8.61
C ALA A 354 1.41 -26.18 8.27
N LEU A 355 1.48 -27.20 9.14
CA LEU A 355 0.69 -28.41 8.97
C LEU A 355 -0.81 -28.16 9.11
N THR A 356 -1.21 -27.35 10.09
CA THR A 356 -2.61 -26.96 10.29
C THR A 356 -3.19 -26.31 9.03
N PHE A 357 -2.49 -25.33 8.45
CA PHE A 357 -2.93 -24.65 7.23
C PHE A 357 -2.92 -25.58 6.01
N GLU A 358 -1.92 -26.44 5.89
CA GLU A 358 -1.85 -27.41 4.79
C GLU A 358 -3.01 -28.40 4.81
N LEU A 359 -3.41 -28.85 5.99
CA LEU A 359 -4.58 -29.72 6.17
C LEU A 359 -5.88 -29.00 5.84
N LEU A 360 -6.07 -27.77 6.32
CA LEU A 360 -7.22 -26.92 5.99
C LEU A 360 -7.32 -26.70 4.47
N ARG A 361 -6.20 -26.33 3.85
CA ARG A 361 -6.11 -26.12 2.41
C ARG A 361 -6.46 -27.36 1.60
N THR A 362 -5.82 -28.47 1.94
CA THR A 362 -5.98 -29.75 1.20
C THR A 362 -7.42 -30.20 1.17
N LEU A 363 -8.12 -30.14 2.29
CA LEU A 363 -9.49 -30.59 2.36
C LEU A 363 -10.47 -29.61 1.70
N ASN A 364 -10.36 -28.32 2.00
CA ASN A 364 -11.30 -27.32 1.47
C ASN A 364 -11.09 -27.08 -0.05
N SER A 365 -9.85 -27.14 -0.55
CA SER A 365 -9.59 -27.10 -2.01
C SER A 365 -10.15 -28.30 -2.74
N ALA A 366 -10.17 -29.49 -2.14
CA ALA A 366 -10.79 -30.68 -2.71
C ALA A 366 -12.32 -30.54 -2.83
N GLN A 367 -12.95 -29.85 -1.89
CA GLN A 367 -14.40 -29.52 -1.97
C GLN A 367 -14.72 -28.61 -3.16
N VAL A 368 -13.91 -27.59 -3.40
CA VAL A 368 -14.09 -26.67 -4.54
C VAL A 368 -13.89 -27.40 -5.87
N GLN A 369 -13.03 -28.42 -5.92
CA GLN A 369 -12.80 -29.23 -7.12
C GLN A 369 -13.86 -30.30 -7.38
N GLY A 370 -14.93 -30.32 -6.60
CA GLY A 370 -16.09 -31.21 -6.84
C GLY A 370 -15.95 -32.62 -6.27
N THR A 371 -14.93 -32.89 -5.46
CA THR A 371 -14.87 -34.13 -4.67
C THR A 371 -15.90 -34.02 -3.54
N GLN A 372 -16.98 -34.83 -3.62
CA GLN A 372 -18.07 -34.79 -2.63
C GLN A 372 -17.55 -35.17 -1.25
N VAL A 373 -17.30 -34.15 -0.42
CA VAL A 373 -17.21 -34.34 1.04
C VAL A 373 -18.63 -34.12 1.57
N GLN A 374 -19.22 -35.15 2.14
CA GLN A 374 -20.56 -35.07 2.72
C GLN A 374 -20.59 -34.00 3.84
N GLY A 375 -21.28 -32.90 3.60
CA GLY A 375 -21.54 -31.83 4.57
C GLY A 375 -21.57 -30.46 3.92
N ASN A 376 -22.59 -29.67 4.24
CA ASN A 376 -22.69 -28.27 3.81
C ASN A 376 -21.72 -27.39 4.62
N GLY A 377 -20.82 -26.70 3.95
CA GLY A 377 -19.95 -25.67 4.52
C GLY A 377 -18.47 -26.06 4.72
N PRO A 378 -17.60 -25.07 4.91
CA PRO A 378 -16.15 -25.28 5.09
C PRO A 378 -15.85 -26.02 6.39
N VAL A 379 -14.82 -26.89 6.35
CA VAL A 379 -14.41 -27.67 7.50
C VAL A 379 -13.37 -26.91 8.30
N LEU A 380 -13.72 -26.48 9.50
CA LEU A 380 -12.86 -25.68 10.40
C LEU A 380 -12.30 -26.46 11.61
N THR A 381 -12.66 -27.73 11.80
CA THR A 381 -12.12 -28.51 12.90
C THR A 381 -11.10 -29.52 12.42
N LEU A 382 -9.91 -29.52 13.00
CA LEU A 382 -8.88 -30.51 12.67
C LEU A 382 -9.33 -31.94 12.95
N ARG A 383 -10.14 -32.16 13.99
CA ARG A 383 -10.75 -33.49 14.26
C ARG A 383 -11.52 -34.00 13.06
N ARG A 384 -12.37 -33.15 12.45
CA ARG A 384 -13.13 -33.54 11.27
C ARG A 384 -12.23 -33.73 10.05
N ILE A 385 -11.21 -32.88 9.87
CA ILE A 385 -10.22 -33.04 8.79
C ILE A 385 -9.52 -34.39 8.92
N ILE A 386 -8.97 -34.69 10.11
CA ILE A 386 -8.24 -35.94 10.36
C ILE A 386 -9.15 -37.16 10.20
N SER A 387 -10.43 -37.05 10.61
CA SER A 387 -11.41 -38.15 10.41
C SER A 387 -11.70 -38.40 8.93
N LEU A 388 -11.62 -37.39 8.07
CA LEU A 388 -11.88 -37.51 6.63
C LEU A 388 -10.68 -37.99 5.84
N ILE A 389 -9.47 -37.44 6.10
CA ILE A 389 -8.25 -37.80 5.36
C ILE A 389 -7.47 -38.97 5.98
N GLY A 390 -7.78 -39.30 7.22
CA GLY A 390 -7.08 -40.32 8.00
C GLY A 390 -5.66 -39.92 8.41
N VAL A 391 -5.05 -40.75 9.23
CA VAL A 391 -3.66 -40.56 9.71
C VAL A 391 -2.63 -40.55 8.57
N ASN A 392 -2.87 -41.31 7.51
CA ASN A 392 -2.00 -41.32 6.32
C ASN A 392 -2.05 -40.00 5.56
N GLY A 393 -3.21 -39.35 5.48
CA GLY A 393 -3.35 -38.00 4.89
C GLY A 393 -2.58 -36.96 5.70
N VAL A 394 -2.60 -37.03 7.03
CA VAL A 394 -1.78 -36.14 7.88
C VAL A 394 -0.28 -36.34 7.62
N ARG A 395 0.17 -37.60 7.47
CA ARG A 395 1.57 -37.92 7.15
C ARG A 395 1.98 -37.39 5.77
N GLN A 396 1.12 -37.52 4.76
CA GLN A 396 1.37 -37.00 3.42
C GLN A 396 1.45 -35.49 3.43
N ALA A 397 0.53 -34.79 4.10
CA ALA A 397 0.56 -33.34 4.26
C ALA A 397 1.85 -32.86 4.94
N ALA A 398 2.27 -33.52 6.02
CA ALA A 398 3.52 -33.18 6.71
C ALA A 398 4.78 -33.35 5.85
N ASN A 399 4.80 -34.40 5.01
CA ASN A 399 5.92 -34.68 4.11
C ASN A 399 5.96 -33.73 2.89
N ALA A 400 4.84 -33.11 2.55
CA ALA A 400 4.76 -32.13 1.47
C ALA A 400 5.27 -30.74 1.86
N LEU A 401 5.36 -30.44 3.17
CA LEU A 401 5.83 -29.15 3.67
C LEU A 401 7.33 -28.96 3.45
N ARG A 402 7.72 -27.71 3.18
CA ARG A 402 9.13 -27.32 3.15
C ARG A 402 9.74 -27.35 4.54
N LEU A 403 11.02 -27.70 4.60
CA LEU A 403 11.77 -27.68 5.86
C LEU A 403 12.08 -26.24 6.27
N TRP A 404 12.08 -26.00 7.58
CA TRP A 404 12.47 -24.75 8.22
C TRP A 404 13.95 -24.41 7.95
N PRO A 405 14.31 -23.14 7.73
CA PRO A 405 13.45 -21.96 7.53
C PRO A 405 13.06 -21.70 6.05
N GLY A 406 13.30 -22.65 5.15
CA GLY A 406 13.14 -22.46 3.71
C GLY A 406 14.19 -21.48 3.15
N PRO A 407 13.79 -20.50 2.33
CA PRO A 407 14.71 -19.53 1.71
C PRO A 407 15.08 -18.35 2.63
N LEU A 408 14.57 -18.29 3.86
CA LEU A 408 14.76 -17.14 4.75
C LEU A 408 16.17 -17.07 5.33
N GLY A 409 16.72 -15.85 5.41
CA GLY A 409 17.90 -15.58 6.19
C GLY A 409 17.64 -15.66 7.71
N PRO A 410 18.71 -15.68 8.56
CA PRO A 410 18.55 -15.85 10.01
C PRO A 410 17.63 -14.82 10.68
N GLU A 411 17.73 -13.54 10.30
CA GLU A 411 16.92 -12.47 10.86
C GLU A 411 15.45 -12.59 10.44
N GLN A 412 15.21 -12.90 9.18
CA GLN A 412 13.87 -13.11 8.64
C GLN A 412 13.20 -14.34 9.26
N ALA A 413 13.97 -15.44 9.44
CA ALA A 413 13.51 -16.64 10.10
C ALA A 413 13.14 -16.36 11.58
N ALA A 414 13.96 -15.61 12.30
CA ALA A 414 13.66 -15.20 13.68
C ALA A 414 12.40 -14.31 13.75
N ALA A 415 12.23 -13.40 12.81
CA ALA A 415 11.03 -12.56 12.73
C ALA A 415 9.77 -13.37 12.41
N LEU A 416 9.84 -14.36 11.52
CA LEU A 416 8.74 -15.29 11.26
C LEU A 416 8.41 -16.11 12.50
N GLN A 417 9.43 -16.67 13.18
CA GLN A 417 9.23 -17.45 14.40
C GLN A 417 8.53 -16.63 15.48
N ALA A 418 8.97 -15.38 15.71
CA ALA A 418 8.32 -14.50 16.67
C ALA A 418 6.84 -14.25 16.30
N THR A 419 6.54 -14.04 15.00
CA THR A 419 5.16 -13.88 14.55
C THR A 419 4.33 -15.15 14.75
N LEU A 420 4.90 -16.34 14.48
CA LEU A 420 4.24 -17.62 14.72
C LEU A 420 3.91 -17.81 16.21
N ASP A 421 4.83 -17.47 17.11
CA ASP A 421 4.63 -17.58 18.55
C ASP A 421 3.54 -16.61 19.06
N GLN A 422 3.50 -15.38 18.50
CA GLN A 422 2.45 -14.40 18.78
C GLN A 422 1.06 -14.89 18.32
N VAL A 423 0.99 -15.44 17.12
CA VAL A 423 -0.26 -15.96 16.55
C VAL A 423 -0.77 -17.17 17.35
N ARG A 424 0.13 -18.05 17.79
CA ARG A 424 -0.22 -19.17 18.70
C ARG A 424 -0.74 -18.66 20.04
N LEU A 425 -0.07 -17.66 20.60
CA LEU A 425 -0.53 -17.04 21.85
C LEU A 425 -1.93 -16.45 21.69
N ALA A 426 -2.21 -15.74 20.58
CA ALA A 426 -3.54 -15.19 20.29
C ALA A 426 -4.60 -16.30 20.17
N GLY A 427 -4.28 -17.41 19.52
CA GLY A 427 -5.14 -18.60 19.46
C GLY A 427 -5.50 -19.11 20.86
N HIS A 428 -4.54 -19.25 21.76
CA HIS A 428 -4.78 -19.72 23.13
C HIS A 428 -5.53 -18.68 23.99
N VAL A 429 -5.25 -17.37 23.82
CA VAL A 429 -6.03 -16.30 24.44
C VAL A 429 -7.50 -16.37 23.98
N ALA A 430 -7.74 -16.59 22.69
CA ALA A 430 -9.09 -16.75 22.16
C ALA A 430 -9.82 -17.95 22.78
N GLN A 431 -9.12 -19.08 22.95
CA GLN A 431 -9.66 -20.26 23.65
C GLN A 431 -10.04 -19.94 25.10
N ALA A 432 -9.21 -19.19 25.82
CA ALA A 432 -9.50 -18.81 27.21
C ALA A 432 -10.64 -17.79 27.35
N LEU A 433 -10.79 -16.86 26.38
CA LEU A 433 -11.86 -15.86 26.36
C LEU A 433 -13.19 -16.39 25.83
N ARG A 434 -13.23 -17.59 25.24
CA ARG A 434 -14.45 -18.11 24.62
C ARG A 434 -15.57 -18.31 25.64
N PRO A 435 -16.83 -17.96 25.33
CA PRO A 435 -17.97 -18.32 26.15
C PRO A 435 -18.20 -19.84 26.14
N ALA A 436 -18.95 -20.34 27.15
CA ALA A 436 -19.38 -21.73 27.17
C ALA A 436 -20.24 -22.05 25.95
N GLY A 437 -20.06 -23.23 25.36
CA GLY A 437 -20.79 -23.67 24.16
C GLY A 437 -20.05 -23.53 22.85
N TYR A 438 -19.00 -22.69 22.77
CA TYR A 438 -18.19 -22.57 21.55
C TYR A 438 -17.04 -23.57 21.50
N ASP A 439 -16.77 -24.13 20.31
CA ASP A 439 -15.69 -25.09 20.11
C ASP A 439 -14.33 -24.41 20.26
N ALA A 440 -13.46 -25.01 21.09
CA ALA A 440 -12.14 -24.48 21.40
C ALA A 440 -11.21 -24.46 20.18
N GLN A 441 -11.29 -25.45 19.28
CA GLN A 441 -10.46 -25.53 18.09
C GLN A 441 -10.90 -24.49 17.03
N VAL A 442 -12.23 -24.34 16.85
CA VAL A 442 -12.75 -23.31 15.94
C VAL A 442 -12.33 -21.92 16.40
N THR A 443 -12.50 -21.61 17.69
CA THR A 443 -12.13 -20.32 18.25
C THR A 443 -10.63 -20.03 18.07
N TYR A 444 -9.78 -21.05 18.32
CA TYR A 444 -8.33 -20.97 18.08
C TYR A 444 -8.03 -20.69 16.61
N LEU A 445 -8.63 -21.48 15.70
CA LEU A 445 -8.34 -21.38 14.27
C LEU A 445 -8.79 -20.05 13.67
N ILE A 446 -9.91 -19.48 14.09
CA ILE A 446 -10.33 -18.16 13.62
C ILE A 446 -9.33 -17.09 14.07
N ALA A 447 -8.84 -17.12 15.33
CA ALA A 447 -7.85 -16.18 15.80
C ALA A 447 -6.52 -16.28 15.02
N VAL A 448 -6.12 -17.51 14.66
CA VAL A 448 -4.93 -17.79 13.85
C VAL A 448 -5.14 -17.32 12.39
N LEU A 449 -6.30 -17.60 11.80
CA LEU A 449 -6.64 -17.20 10.43
C LEU A 449 -6.71 -15.67 10.27
N GLN A 450 -7.06 -14.92 11.32
CA GLN A 450 -6.97 -13.46 11.33
C GLN A 450 -5.54 -12.92 11.13
N ASN A 451 -4.53 -13.78 11.21
CA ASN A 451 -3.13 -13.43 10.96
C ASN A 451 -2.58 -14.05 9.66
N LEU A 452 -3.43 -14.69 8.86
CA LEU A 452 -2.99 -15.41 7.66
C LEU A 452 -2.20 -14.48 6.72
N GLY A 453 -2.70 -13.28 6.45
CA GLY A 453 -2.00 -12.30 5.61
C GLY A 453 -0.63 -11.90 6.18
N ARG A 454 -0.53 -11.69 7.49
CA ARG A 454 0.74 -11.35 8.18
C ARG A 454 1.76 -12.47 8.10
N LEU A 455 1.33 -13.73 8.27
CA LEU A 455 2.20 -14.89 8.15
C LEU A 455 2.70 -15.08 6.70
N MET A 456 1.79 -14.95 5.72
CA MET A 456 2.17 -15.02 4.31
C MET A 456 3.13 -13.90 3.92
N LEU A 457 2.87 -12.68 4.38
CA LEU A 457 3.75 -11.54 4.18
C LEU A 457 5.15 -11.79 4.75
N ARG A 458 5.25 -12.24 6.00
CA ARG A 458 6.53 -12.49 6.68
C ARG A 458 7.38 -13.56 5.99
N TYR A 459 6.75 -14.59 5.45
CA TYR A 459 7.47 -15.69 4.82
C TYR A 459 7.80 -15.43 3.35
N HIS A 460 6.84 -14.93 2.57
CA HIS A 460 7.00 -14.82 1.11
C HIS A 460 7.51 -13.46 0.65
N PHE A 461 7.33 -12.42 1.47
CA PHE A 461 7.63 -11.01 1.17
C PHE A 461 8.41 -10.39 2.32
N ALA A 462 9.49 -11.07 2.75
CA ALA A 462 10.25 -10.72 3.96
C ALA A 462 10.89 -9.34 3.87
N ASP A 463 11.35 -8.92 2.69
CA ASP A 463 11.94 -7.60 2.46
C ASP A 463 10.86 -6.49 2.49
N GLU A 464 9.71 -6.75 1.87
CA GLU A 464 8.55 -5.87 1.90
C GLU A 464 8.00 -5.74 3.34
N ALA A 465 7.95 -6.85 4.09
CA ALA A 465 7.60 -6.84 5.50
C ALA A 465 8.57 -6.02 6.36
N GLY A 466 9.86 -6.00 5.99
CA GLY A 466 10.88 -5.12 6.57
C GLY A 466 10.56 -3.64 6.31
N GLN A 467 10.33 -3.29 5.06
CA GLN A 467 9.96 -1.92 4.66
C GLN A 467 8.68 -1.42 5.34
N MET A 468 7.64 -2.28 5.44
CA MET A 468 6.43 -1.93 6.16
C MET A 468 6.71 -1.63 7.63
N ARG A 469 7.52 -2.45 8.30
CA ARG A 469 7.90 -2.25 9.71
C ARG A 469 8.61 -0.93 9.91
N ASP A 470 9.52 -0.56 9.01
CA ASP A 470 10.25 0.71 9.08
C ASP A 470 9.29 1.92 8.92
N LEU A 471 8.27 1.80 8.06
CA LEU A 471 7.24 2.82 7.88
C LEU A 471 6.29 2.94 9.09
N MET A 472 6.08 1.85 9.82
CA MET A 472 5.24 1.81 11.02
C MET A 472 5.95 2.35 12.28
N GLN A 473 7.29 2.44 12.26
CA GLN A 473 8.02 3.00 13.39
C GLN A 473 7.83 4.52 13.52
N PRO A 474 7.70 5.04 14.74
CA PRO A 474 7.71 6.47 14.96
C PRO A 474 8.98 7.12 14.43
N SER A 475 8.85 8.31 13.89
CA SER A 475 10.00 9.06 13.38
C SER A 475 11.02 9.35 14.47
N ALA A 476 12.28 8.95 14.23
CA ALA A 476 13.41 9.19 15.15
C ALA A 476 14.08 10.56 14.90
N GLU A 477 13.43 11.52 14.21
CA GLU A 477 14.06 12.78 13.86
C GLU A 477 14.36 13.68 15.05
N VAL A 478 15.51 14.35 14.89
CA VAL A 478 16.13 15.29 15.82
C VAL A 478 15.11 16.30 16.35
N ARG A 479 14.92 16.25 17.62
CA ARG A 479 13.96 17.03 18.37
C ARG A 479 14.49 18.42 18.67
N GLU A 480 13.74 19.42 18.31
CA GLU A 480 13.65 20.59 19.21
C GLU A 480 13.04 20.07 20.53
N ALA A 481 13.70 20.37 21.65
CA ALA A 481 13.30 19.86 22.95
C ALA A 481 11.81 20.14 23.22
N GLY A 482 10.99 19.08 23.27
CA GLY A 482 9.57 19.17 23.57
C GLY A 482 8.60 18.68 22.50
N ALA A 483 9.03 18.34 21.28
CA ALA A 483 8.12 17.82 20.25
C ALA A 483 7.86 16.31 20.44
N THR A 484 6.60 15.89 20.43
CA THR A 484 6.24 14.46 20.38
C THR A 484 6.61 13.87 19.01
N PRO A 485 7.22 12.66 18.96
CA PRO A 485 7.53 12.00 17.69
C PRO A 485 6.26 11.81 16.86
N ALA A 486 6.35 12.07 15.56
CA ALA A 486 5.23 11.78 14.67
C ALA A 486 4.95 10.25 14.70
N PRO A 487 3.70 9.82 14.84
CA PRO A 487 3.35 8.41 14.83
C PRO A 487 3.74 7.79 13.47
N GLY A 488 4.18 6.53 13.47
CA GLY A 488 4.38 5.77 12.25
C GLY A 488 3.06 5.52 11.49
N LEU A 489 3.15 4.96 10.29
CA LEU A 489 1.97 4.57 9.53
C LEU A 489 1.23 3.41 10.22
N SER A 490 -0.09 3.33 10.03
CA SER A 490 -0.84 2.11 10.38
C SER A 490 -0.40 0.94 9.50
N GLU A 491 -0.63 -0.31 9.93
CA GLU A 491 -0.30 -1.50 9.14
C GLU A 491 -1.00 -1.49 7.77
N THR A 492 -2.27 -1.10 7.74
CA THR A 492 -3.05 -0.95 6.50
C THR A 492 -2.41 0.06 5.55
N ALA A 493 -2.04 1.23 6.08
CA ALA A 493 -1.40 2.28 5.29
C ALA A 493 -0.01 1.85 4.77
N ALA A 494 0.78 1.15 5.60
CA ALA A 494 2.06 0.60 5.20
C ALA A 494 1.93 -0.51 4.15
N GLY A 495 0.91 -1.37 4.27
CA GLY A 495 0.58 -2.40 3.29
C GLY A 495 0.29 -1.82 1.90
N PHE A 496 -0.61 -0.85 1.81
CA PHE A 496 -0.88 -0.17 0.54
C PHE A 496 0.36 0.55 -0.01
N ALA A 497 1.16 1.16 0.87
CA ALA A 497 2.34 1.89 0.45
C ALA A 497 3.46 1.00 -0.11
N VAL A 498 3.57 -0.26 0.30
CA VAL A 498 4.65 -1.18 -0.08
C VAL A 498 4.16 -2.25 -1.05
N LEU A 499 3.00 -2.85 -0.78
CA LEU A 499 2.47 -3.99 -1.54
C LEU A 499 1.41 -3.57 -2.58
N GLY A 500 0.83 -2.37 -2.45
CA GLY A 500 -0.34 -1.94 -3.22
C GLY A 500 -1.66 -2.55 -2.73
N VAL A 501 -1.64 -3.36 -1.66
CA VAL A 501 -2.81 -3.96 -1.00
C VAL A 501 -2.61 -3.99 0.51
N ASP A 502 -3.69 -4.03 1.28
CA ASP A 502 -3.60 -4.23 2.72
C ASP A 502 -3.41 -5.72 3.06
N VAL A 503 -2.85 -5.98 4.25
CA VAL A 503 -2.50 -7.32 4.70
C VAL A 503 -3.73 -8.20 4.95
N GLU A 504 -4.86 -7.61 5.35
CA GLU A 504 -6.12 -8.33 5.55
C GLU A 504 -6.70 -8.82 4.21
N SER A 505 -6.63 -7.99 3.16
CA SER A 505 -7.04 -8.38 1.80
C SER A 505 -6.16 -9.50 1.23
N LEU A 506 -4.85 -9.46 1.49
CA LEU A 506 -3.95 -10.57 1.14
C LEU A 506 -4.36 -11.87 1.84
N GLY A 507 -4.63 -11.83 3.14
CA GLY A 507 -5.08 -12.99 3.91
C GLY A 507 -6.41 -13.55 3.41
N ALA A 508 -7.39 -12.67 3.13
CA ALA A 508 -8.69 -13.07 2.60
C ALA A 508 -8.58 -13.71 1.19
N ALA A 509 -7.69 -13.19 0.33
CA ALA A 509 -7.47 -13.75 -1.00
C ALA A 509 -6.81 -15.15 -0.94
N VAL A 510 -5.83 -15.33 -0.05
CA VAL A 510 -5.24 -16.65 0.22
C VAL A 510 -6.29 -17.63 0.74
N GLY A 511 -7.13 -17.20 1.68
CA GLY A 511 -8.21 -18.03 2.22
C GLY A 511 -9.22 -18.46 1.16
N ARG A 512 -9.62 -17.56 0.24
CA ARG A 512 -10.46 -17.92 -0.92
C ARG A 512 -9.79 -18.95 -1.82
N GLN A 513 -8.50 -18.78 -2.08
CA GLN A 513 -7.73 -19.75 -2.87
C GLN A 513 -7.69 -21.13 -2.21
N TRP A 514 -7.74 -21.18 -0.87
CA TRP A 514 -7.82 -22.44 -0.11
C TRP A 514 -9.24 -23.02 -0.06
N GLY A 515 -10.24 -22.37 -0.65
CA GLY A 515 -11.63 -22.83 -0.65
C GLY A 515 -12.39 -22.53 0.65
N LEU A 516 -11.92 -21.57 1.46
CA LEU A 516 -12.65 -21.11 2.64
C LEU A 516 -13.87 -20.28 2.18
N GLY A 517 -15.03 -20.58 2.75
CA GLY A 517 -16.29 -19.87 2.45
C GLY A 517 -16.29 -18.43 2.95
N ASP A 518 -17.19 -17.62 2.42
CA ASP A 518 -17.30 -16.19 2.78
C ASP A 518 -17.57 -15.97 4.28
N ASP A 519 -18.30 -16.87 4.95
CA ASP A 519 -18.56 -16.83 6.39
C ASP A 519 -17.25 -16.95 7.19
N VAL A 520 -16.38 -17.89 6.79
CA VAL A 520 -15.06 -18.07 7.41
C VAL A 520 -14.15 -16.87 7.14
N LEU A 521 -14.18 -16.37 5.91
CA LEU A 521 -13.40 -15.19 5.53
C LEU A 521 -13.88 -13.94 6.26
N HIS A 522 -15.16 -13.84 6.56
CA HIS A 522 -15.71 -12.77 7.39
C HIS A 522 -15.19 -12.86 8.84
N MET A 523 -15.25 -14.06 9.44
CA MET A 523 -14.69 -14.29 10.78
C MET A 523 -13.19 -14.08 10.86
N ALA A 524 -12.46 -14.43 9.79
CA ALA A 524 -11.01 -14.26 9.69
C ALA A 524 -10.55 -12.81 9.45
N ARG A 525 -11.46 -11.86 9.27
CA ARG A 525 -11.13 -10.43 9.24
C ARG A 525 -11.08 -9.85 10.65
N ARG A 526 -9.94 -9.27 11.02
CA ARG A 526 -9.84 -8.50 12.27
C ARG A 526 -10.81 -7.32 12.26
N LEU A 527 -11.32 -6.97 13.43
CA LEU A 527 -12.07 -5.74 13.60
C LEU A 527 -11.09 -4.56 13.55
N PRO A 528 -11.32 -3.54 12.67
CA PRO A 528 -10.45 -2.37 12.63
C PRO A 528 -10.37 -1.65 13.98
N PRO A 529 -9.19 -1.14 14.39
CA PRO A 529 -9.01 -0.50 15.71
C PRO A 529 -10.00 0.64 15.97
N ASP A 530 -10.35 1.38 14.91
CA ASP A 530 -11.25 2.55 15.00
C ASP A 530 -12.73 2.19 14.88
N ALA A 531 -13.06 0.93 14.54
CA ALA A 531 -14.44 0.51 14.41
C ALA A 531 -15.08 0.28 15.79
N PRO A 532 -16.30 0.79 16.03
CA PRO A 532 -17.01 0.53 17.27
C PRO A 532 -17.44 -0.94 17.36
N VAL A 533 -17.19 -1.55 18.51
CA VAL A 533 -17.64 -2.93 18.78
C VAL A 533 -19.13 -2.90 19.13
N ARG A 534 -19.93 -3.59 18.32
CA ARG A 534 -21.38 -3.75 18.53
C ARG A 534 -21.66 -5.10 19.17
N LYS A 535 -22.85 -5.23 19.78
CA LYS A 535 -23.33 -6.51 20.26
C LYS A 535 -23.46 -7.46 19.06
N PRO A 536 -22.90 -8.68 19.13
CA PRO A 536 -22.98 -9.63 18.02
C PRO A 536 -24.42 -10.12 17.81
N ASP A 537 -24.82 -10.25 16.56
CA ASP A 537 -26.17 -10.69 16.17
C ASP A 537 -26.24 -12.21 15.90
N ASN A 538 -25.09 -12.85 15.69
CA ASN A 538 -24.96 -14.27 15.40
C ASN A 538 -23.65 -14.86 15.95
N ASP A 539 -23.49 -16.17 15.86
CA ASP A 539 -22.32 -16.91 16.38
C ASP A 539 -21.03 -16.58 15.63
N ASP A 540 -21.11 -16.29 14.33
CA ASP A 540 -19.95 -15.92 13.52
C ASP A 540 -19.34 -14.58 13.96
N GLU A 541 -20.19 -13.61 14.28
CA GLU A 541 -19.78 -12.34 14.86
C GLU A 541 -19.17 -12.52 16.26
N VAL A 542 -19.70 -13.42 17.09
CA VAL A 542 -19.12 -13.76 18.40
C VAL A 542 -17.71 -14.30 18.22
N LEU A 543 -17.52 -15.26 17.32
CA LEU A 543 -16.21 -15.85 17.02
C LEU A 543 -15.23 -14.81 16.48
N ARG A 544 -15.68 -13.94 15.57
CA ARG A 544 -14.91 -12.84 15.03
C ARG A 544 -14.43 -11.87 16.11
N LEU A 545 -15.34 -11.47 17.01
CA LEU A 545 -15.04 -10.53 18.10
C LEU A 545 -14.07 -11.14 19.11
N ILE A 546 -14.24 -12.42 19.49
CA ILE A 546 -13.33 -13.12 20.39
C ILE A 546 -11.93 -13.19 19.77
N ALA A 547 -11.83 -13.56 18.51
CA ALA A 547 -10.57 -13.65 17.79
C ALA A 547 -9.88 -12.27 17.67
N SER A 548 -10.64 -11.22 17.37
CA SER A 548 -10.11 -9.85 17.30
C SER A 548 -9.65 -9.35 18.67
N ALA A 549 -10.45 -9.59 19.73
CA ALA A 549 -10.06 -9.26 21.10
C ALA A 549 -8.77 -9.97 21.52
N ALA A 550 -8.64 -11.26 21.23
CA ALA A 550 -7.46 -12.05 21.55
C ALA A 550 -6.20 -11.54 20.83
N ASN A 551 -6.32 -11.18 19.56
CA ASN A 551 -5.23 -10.59 18.80
C ASN A 551 -4.82 -9.23 19.37
N GLU A 552 -5.78 -8.35 19.73
CA GLU A 552 -5.50 -7.06 20.37
C GLU A 552 -4.88 -7.21 21.76
N VAL A 553 -5.25 -8.24 22.53
CA VAL A 553 -4.61 -8.57 23.83
C VAL A 553 -3.14 -8.89 23.62
N VAL A 554 -2.81 -9.70 22.63
CA VAL A 554 -1.41 -10.06 22.35
C VAL A 554 -0.64 -8.84 21.83
N ASP A 555 -1.22 -8.03 20.95
CA ASP A 555 -0.59 -6.79 20.48
C ASP A 555 -0.33 -5.82 21.65
N ALA A 556 -1.27 -5.69 22.60
CA ALA A 556 -1.11 -4.89 23.81
C ALA A 556 0.00 -5.42 24.76
N ALA A 557 0.11 -6.74 24.87
CA ALA A 557 1.13 -7.38 25.72
C ALA A 557 2.57 -7.18 25.20
N GLN A 558 2.75 -6.79 23.94
CA GLN A 558 4.07 -6.56 23.33
C GLN A 558 4.59 -5.12 23.48
N LEU A 559 3.81 -4.22 24.06
CA LEU A 559 4.24 -2.84 24.26
C LEU A 559 5.46 -2.76 25.19
N ALA A 560 6.34 -1.79 24.93
CA ALA A 560 7.67 -1.72 25.53
C ALA A 560 7.70 -1.54 27.05
N THR A 561 6.62 -1.07 27.69
CA THR A 561 6.59 -0.79 29.12
C THR A 561 5.36 -1.40 29.81
N ALA A 562 5.53 -1.92 31.02
CA ALA A 562 4.45 -2.53 31.81
C ALA A 562 3.24 -1.57 32.01
N SER A 563 3.50 -0.28 32.19
CA SER A 563 2.41 0.71 32.32
C SER A 563 1.59 0.85 31.04
N ARG A 564 2.24 0.86 29.86
CA ARG A 564 1.54 0.90 28.57
C ARG A 564 0.80 -0.40 28.30
N GLN A 565 1.39 -1.54 28.65
CA GLN A 565 0.73 -2.85 28.56
C GLN A 565 -0.56 -2.88 29.39
N ALA A 566 -0.49 -2.50 30.65
CA ALA A 566 -1.67 -2.48 31.54
C ALA A 566 -2.76 -1.53 31.02
N SER A 567 -2.39 -0.34 30.56
CA SER A 567 -3.34 0.61 29.97
C SER A 567 -3.98 0.06 28.69
N ALA A 568 -3.21 -0.54 27.78
CA ALA A 568 -3.71 -1.10 26.54
C ALA A 568 -4.63 -2.31 26.79
N LEU A 569 -4.27 -3.23 27.71
CA LEU A 569 -5.13 -4.34 28.11
C LEU A 569 -6.45 -3.86 28.71
N ALA A 570 -6.44 -2.79 29.51
CA ALA A 570 -7.66 -2.18 30.04
C ALA A 570 -8.52 -1.59 28.91
N GLN A 571 -7.92 -0.97 27.90
CA GLN A 571 -8.63 -0.45 26.72
C GLN A 571 -9.29 -1.59 25.91
N VAL A 572 -8.60 -2.72 25.70
CA VAL A 572 -9.18 -3.90 25.05
C VAL A 572 -10.38 -4.40 25.83
N ALA A 573 -10.25 -4.55 27.16
CA ALA A 573 -11.36 -4.97 28.02
C ALA A 573 -12.55 -4.01 27.95
N GLN A 574 -12.30 -2.70 27.91
CA GLN A 574 -13.35 -1.68 27.77
C GLN A 574 -14.03 -1.77 26.39
N ARG A 575 -13.24 -1.95 25.33
CA ARG A 575 -13.73 -2.01 23.94
C ARG A 575 -14.66 -3.19 23.71
N TYR A 576 -14.28 -4.39 24.16
CA TYR A 576 -15.01 -5.63 23.94
C TYR A 576 -15.97 -6.01 25.08
N GLY A 577 -15.86 -5.35 26.21
CA GLY A 577 -16.54 -5.70 27.45
C GLY A 577 -18.07 -5.80 27.32
N ARG A 578 -18.69 -4.83 26.65
CA ARG A 578 -20.15 -4.82 26.43
C ARG A 578 -20.64 -5.92 25.49
N ALA A 579 -19.86 -6.22 24.45
CA ALA A 579 -20.23 -7.18 23.43
C ALA A 579 -20.01 -8.62 23.87
N LEU A 580 -18.87 -8.90 24.51
CA LEU A 580 -18.46 -10.25 24.92
C LEU A 580 -18.68 -10.53 26.42
N GLY A 581 -19.07 -9.53 27.20
CA GLY A 581 -19.23 -9.66 28.65
C GLY A 581 -17.89 -9.88 29.39
N ILE A 582 -16.75 -9.44 28.84
CA ILE A 582 -15.43 -9.59 29.45
C ILE A 582 -15.02 -8.32 30.23
N ASN A 583 -14.20 -8.51 31.24
CA ASN A 583 -13.62 -7.41 32.02
C ASN A 583 -12.09 -7.49 32.05
N GLY A 584 -11.42 -6.50 32.66
CA GLY A 584 -9.96 -6.43 32.69
C GLY A 584 -9.29 -7.67 33.32
N ARG A 585 -9.92 -8.26 34.33
CA ARG A 585 -9.39 -9.48 34.98
C ARG A 585 -9.47 -10.67 34.04
N ASP A 586 -10.59 -10.82 33.33
CA ASP A 586 -10.75 -11.93 32.36
C ASP A 586 -9.68 -11.86 31.25
N VAL A 587 -9.34 -10.65 30.80
CA VAL A 587 -8.30 -10.44 29.78
C VAL A 587 -6.91 -10.82 30.31
N THR A 588 -6.58 -10.41 31.55
CA THR A 588 -5.28 -10.76 32.17
C THR A 588 -5.17 -12.24 32.50
N ASP A 589 -6.24 -12.85 33.03
CA ASP A 589 -6.30 -14.27 33.34
C ASP A 589 -6.19 -15.12 32.06
N ALA A 590 -6.86 -14.70 30.97
CA ALA A 590 -6.76 -15.39 29.67
C ALA A 590 -5.34 -15.33 29.08
N LEU A 591 -4.66 -14.18 29.16
CA LEU A 591 -3.29 -14.04 28.72
C LEU A 591 -2.34 -14.91 29.54
N HIS A 592 -2.52 -14.98 30.86
CA HIS A 592 -1.72 -15.81 31.75
C HIS A 592 -1.92 -17.32 31.44
N ALA A 593 -3.16 -17.77 31.34
CA ALA A 593 -3.50 -19.14 30.99
C ALA A 593 -2.97 -19.54 29.61
N ALA A 594 -2.96 -18.61 28.63
CA ALA A 594 -2.38 -18.87 27.32
C ALA A 594 -0.85 -19.06 27.38
N HIS A 595 -0.15 -18.27 28.18
CA HIS A 595 1.29 -18.48 28.42
C HIS A 595 1.59 -19.81 29.12
N GLU A 596 0.81 -20.21 30.11
CA GLU A 596 0.94 -21.51 30.77
C GLU A 596 0.69 -22.67 29.80
N THR A 597 -0.31 -22.53 28.92
CA THR A 597 -0.61 -23.51 27.88
C THR A 597 0.57 -23.69 26.92
N LEU A 598 1.17 -22.60 26.47
CA LEU A 598 2.36 -22.64 25.61
C LEU A 598 3.58 -23.27 26.32
N ALA A 599 3.75 -23.02 27.62
CA ALA A 599 4.85 -23.56 28.40
C ALA A 599 4.68 -25.06 28.73
N THR A 600 3.45 -25.51 28.97
CA THR A 600 3.16 -26.87 29.46
C THR A 600 2.60 -27.81 28.39
N GLY A 601 2.11 -27.27 27.27
CA GLY A 601 1.44 -28.02 26.21
C GLY A 601 0.05 -28.57 26.61
N LYS A 602 -0.57 -28.07 27.69
CA LYS A 602 -1.93 -28.46 28.13
C LYS A 602 -2.94 -27.34 27.85
N ALA A 603 -4.09 -27.69 27.25
CA ALA A 603 -5.14 -26.74 26.90
C ALA A 603 -5.78 -26.06 28.13
N ALA A 604 -6.05 -24.76 28.04
CA ALA A 604 -6.69 -23.98 29.09
C ALA A 604 -8.19 -24.33 29.25
N PRO A 605 -8.75 -24.32 30.47
CA PRO A 605 -10.18 -24.53 30.72
C PRO A 605 -11.03 -23.39 30.15
N ALA A 606 -12.27 -23.72 29.76
CA ALA A 606 -13.24 -22.71 29.29
C ALA A 606 -13.64 -21.74 30.41
N SER A 607 -13.87 -20.48 30.07
CA SER A 607 -14.49 -19.51 30.98
C SER A 607 -15.88 -20.00 31.44
N THR A 608 -16.15 -20.00 32.75
CA THR A 608 -17.41 -20.48 33.36
C THR A 608 -18.62 -19.56 33.12
N ARG A 609 -18.59 -18.72 32.11
CA ARG A 609 -19.67 -17.80 31.81
C ARG A 609 -20.82 -18.47 31.09
N THR A 610 -21.98 -18.31 31.65
CA THR A 610 -23.25 -18.68 31.01
C THR A 610 -23.60 -17.64 29.93
N GLY A 611 -23.31 -17.97 28.67
CA GLY A 611 -23.79 -17.19 27.53
C GLY A 611 -25.32 -17.30 27.48
N ALA A 612 -25.97 -16.20 27.13
CA ALA A 612 -27.41 -16.19 26.88
C ALA A 612 -27.75 -17.24 25.80
N GLN A 613 -28.72 -18.05 26.13
CA GLN A 613 -29.28 -19.14 25.34
C GLN A 613 -29.19 -18.95 23.83
N ASN A 614 -28.48 -19.84 23.16
CA ASN A 614 -28.68 -20.09 21.74
C ASN A 614 -28.64 -21.59 21.46
N SER A 615 -29.80 -22.12 21.05
CA SER A 615 -30.07 -23.52 20.79
C SER A 615 -29.62 -24.03 19.42
N SER A 616 -28.74 -23.30 18.71
CA SER A 616 -28.34 -23.63 17.33
C SER A 616 -26.96 -24.27 17.16
N VAL A 617 -26.15 -24.38 18.22
CA VAL A 617 -24.75 -24.88 18.09
C VAL A 617 -24.68 -26.41 18.05
N GLU A 618 -25.67 -27.14 18.59
CA GLU A 618 -25.69 -28.61 18.54
C GLU A 618 -25.88 -29.18 17.13
N ALA A 619 -26.51 -28.43 16.21
CA ALA A 619 -26.78 -28.90 14.85
C ALA A 619 -25.50 -28.90 13.94
N MET A 620 -24.47 -28.10 14.27
CA MET A 620 -23.20 -28.09 13.51
C MET A 620 -22.18 -29.10 14.01
N ALA A 621 -22.28 -29.56 15.25
CA ALA A 621 -21.30 -30.48 15.85
C ALA A 621 -21.74 -31.96 15.78
N THR A 622 -23.06 -32.25 15.68
CA THR A 622 -23.55 -33.61 15.58
C THR A 622 -24.55 -33.70 14.43
N GLY A 623 -24.13 -34.32 13.33
CA GLY A 623 -25.02 -34.70 12.24
C GLY A 623 -26.08 -35.69 12.77
N HIS A 624 -27.16 -35.20 13.34
CA HIS A 624 -28.29 -36.01 13.70
C HIS A 624 -29.20 -36.19 12.48
N VAL A 625 -29.18 -37.38 11.92
CA VAL A 625 -30.11 -37.85 10.93
C VAL A 625 -31.42 -38.19 11.68
N PRO A 626 -32.57 -37.61 11.36
CA PRO A 626 -33.83 -38.13 11.86
C PRO A 626 -34.09 -39.46 11.18
N SER A 627 -34.09 -40.51 11.95
CA SER A 627 -34.64 -41.82 11.55
C SER A 627 -36.15 -41.72 11.49
N ASP A 628 -36.73 -41.57 10.33
CA ASP A 628 -38.14 -41.90 10.09
C ASP A 628 -38.28 -43.42 10.03
N VAL A 629 -38.70 -43.96 11.15
CA VAL A 629 -39.43 -45.23 11.20
C VAL A 629 -40.90 -44.84 11.25
N ASN A 630 -41.63 -45.08 10.21
CA ASN A 630 -42.86 -45.75 10.43
C ASN A 630 -43.54 -46.37 9.23
N GLY A 631 -43.84 -47.60 9.44
CA GLY A 631 -44.67 -48.40 8.62
C GLY A 631 -46.17 -48.29 8.93
N ALA A 632 -46.87 -48.96 8.14
CA ALA A 632 -48.21 -49.49 8.26
C ALA A 632 -49.41 -48.58 7.87
N ARG A 633 -49.89 -48.71 6.79
CA ARG A 633 -51.09 -49.33 6.18
C ARG A 633 -51.41 -48.62 4.88
#